data_22309beec117892b8159218833862f4d
#
_entry.id   22309beec117892b8159218833862f4d
#
_cell.length_a   1.000
_cell.length_b   1.000
_cell.length_c   1.000
_cell.angle_alpha   90.00
_cell.angle_beta   90.00
_cell.angle_gamma   90.00
#
_symmetry.space_group_name_H-M   'P 1'
#
loop_
_entity.id
_entity.type
_entity.pdbx_description
1 polymer ?
#
loop_
_entity_poly.entity_id
_entity_poly.type
_entity_poly.pdbx_seq_one_letter_code
_entity_poly.pdbx_strand_id
1 'polypeptide(L)'
;MKDYTKKQKILIILGVSLFILIGSGLTYAALTWATSNPINIGLTSGCFEINYTPGGAINNANVEVMNESTLISNNKFTITEGIALTYANIGIKSTCTIEGYGSLYLNVTSLSSAFITGSSKGSLKYVILNNTSSSTNLTVAGLKDQSFDIVKTGTITSTGTKKILTKQLSNTVQNKYLIVFYIDGSKIGNDVIGASFNGNISADAHQGELDFAKETLNYLNSLNSTITLANDTPDFTKVSGNNGGKGDGTKGIYKAEDDLGTSYYFRGAVDNNYVKFANFYWRIIRINGDGSIRMIYAGTSVHTNGESETNSYISKTAYNSSYNDNTFVGYMTGSTGATTYANTHSNKNNSTIKGVIDTWYKTNIEDKGYSSYVADAIYCNDRSIANDSATNSMLTKANSSWTNTGLGYGTNVTAYGGFKRNWVDRMPSLKCPNNNDKFTKSSTLGNGKLTYPVALITSDEIAYAGGSAYNFNTSSYIANKEFYLHTPSYYYWTLTPWAFAGGRSRVDIWNTTGYLDRVDVGDARGARPAVSLSSVAISGGNGTINNPFTVG
;
A
#
# COMPACT_ATOMS: atom_id res chain seq x y z
N MET A 1 -34.98 48.27 14.04
CA MET A 1 -33.93 47.64 13.19
C MET A 1 -33.18 48.75 12.49
N LYS A 2 -31.87 48.91 12.70
CA LYS A 2 -31.08 49.94 12.01
C LYS A 2 -31.01 49.61 10.52
N ASP A 3 -31.42 50.55 9.67
CA ASP A 3 -31.30 50.42 8.22
C ASP A 3 -29.83 50.57 7.81
N TYR A 4 -29.22 49.44 7.46
CA TYR A 4 -27.87 49.43 6.91
C TYR A 4 -27.90 49.75 5.41
N THR A 5 -26.98 50.61 4.96
CA THR A 5 -26.79 50.89 3.53
C THR A 5 -26.36 49.64 2.76
N LYS A 6 -26.58 49.60 1.44
CA LYS A 6 -26.22 48.47 0.58
C LYS A 6 -24.73 48.06 0.72
N LYS A 7 -23.84 49.04 0.91
CA LYS A 7 -22.39 48.79 1.17
C LYS A 7 -22.16 48.16 2.56
N GLN A 8 -22.86 48.57 3.59
CA GLN A 8 -22.77 48.00 4.93
C GLN A 8 -23.31 46.56 4.98
N LYS A 9 -24.40 46.28 4.23
CA LYS A 9 -24.94 44.90 4.09
C LYS A 9 -23.94 43.99 3.38
N ILE A 10 -23.25 44.45 2.34
CA ILE A 10 -22.21 43.69 1.63
C ILE A 10 -20.99 43.44 2.55
N LEU A 11 -20.56 44.44 3.33
CA LEU A 11 -19.47 44.29 4.30
C LEU A 11 -19.82 43.32 5.43
N ILE A 12 -21.04 43.30 5.91
CA ILE A 12 -21.54 42.38 6.93
C ILE A 12 -21.60 40.94 6.35
N ILE A 13 -22.08 40.79 5.12
CA ILE A 13 -22.14 39.48 4.45
C ILE A 13 -20.71 38.93 4.20
N LEU A 14 -19.77 39.77 3.74
CA LEU A 14 -18.36 39.39 3.57
C LEU A 14 -17.69 39.06 4.91
N GLY A 15 -17.97 39.82 5.97
CA GLY A 15 -17.48 39.55 7.32
C GLY A 15 -18.02 38.25 7.91
N VAL A 16 -19.32 37.99 7.75
CA VAL A 16 -19.97 36.76 8.22
C VAL A 16 -19.49 35.55 7.41
N SER A 17 -19.30 35.68 6.09
CA SER A 17 -18.73 34.61 5.25
C SER A 17 -17.30 34.31 5.66
N LEU A 18 -16.50 35.32 6.01
CA LEU A 18 -15.13 35.12 6.51
C LEU A 18 -15.14 34.47 7.91
N PHE A 19 -16.07 34.84 8.79
CA PHE A 19 -16.20 34.20 10.11
C PHE A 19 -16.72 32.76 10.05
N ILE A 20 -17.58 32.43 9.09
CA ILE A 20 -18.06 31.06 8.88
C ILE A 20 -16.91 30.18 8.32
N LEU A 21 -16.06 30.75 7.46
CA LEU A 21 -14.83 30.06 6.98
C LEU A 21 -13.79 29.84 8.10
N ILE A 22 -13.71 30.75 9.07
CA ILE A 22 -12.81 30.62 10.23
C ILE A 22 -13.41 29.70 11.31
N GLY A 23 -14.74 29.68 11.45
CA GLY A 23 -15.46 28.89 12.46
C GLY A 23 -15.66 27.41 12.12
N SER A 24 -15.47 26.99 10.87
CA SER A 24 -15.67 25.60 10.44
C SER A 24 -14.44 24.71 10.50
N GLY A 25 -13.31 25.19 11.03
CA GLY A 25 -12.11 24.38 11.31
C GLY A 25 -11.45 23.71 10.08
N LEU A 26 -11.79 24.16 8.88
CA LEU A 26 -11.25 23.61 7.62
C LEU A 26 -10.57 24.73 6.81
N THR A 27 -9.51 25.33 7.35
CA THR A 27 -8.61 26.12 6.52
C THR A 27 -7.53 25.22 5.95
N TYR A 28 -7.79 24.61 4.80
CA TYR A 28 -6.74 24.11 3.91
C TYR A 28 -6.02 25.34 3.30
N ALA A 29 -4.99 25.82 3.95
CA ALA A 29 -4.04 26.73 3.32
C ALA A 29 -2.97 25.90 2.62
N ALA A 30 -3.23 25.44 1.40
CA ALA A 30 -2.20 24.94 0.52
C ALA A 30 -1.46 26.15 -0.07
N LEU A 31 -0.25 26.44 0.42
CA LEU A 31 0.64 27.39 -0.22
C LEU A 31 1.73 26.64 -0.96
N THR A 32 1.61 26.63 -2.27
CA THR A 32 2.65 26.13 -3.16
C THR A 32 3.60 27.28 -3.48
N TRP A 33 4.84 27.20 -3.02
CA TRP A 33 5.88 28.16 -3.37
C TRP A 33 7.03 27.44 -4.07
N ALA A 34 7.28 27.80 -5.29
CA ALA A 34 8.49 27.44 -6.00
C ALA A 34 9.42 28.66 -6.01
N THR A 35 10.49 28.65 -5.22
CA THR A 35 11.52 29.68 -5.31
C THR A 35 12.90 29.05 -5.29
N SER A 36 13.77 29.59 -6.17
CA SER A 36 15.17 29.24 -6.28
C SER A 36 16.08 29.95 -5.24
N ASN A 37 15.48 30.70 -4.30
CA ASN A 37 16.20 31.43 -3.24
C ASN A 37 15.65 31.05 -1.86
N PRO A 38 16.49 31.00 -0.82
CA PRO A 38 16.04 30.74 0.54
C PRO A 38 15.17 31.91 1.03
N ILE A 39 13.88 31.69 1.14
CA ILE A 39 12.97 32.63 1.76
C ILE A 39 12.41 31.97 3.01
N ASN A 40 12.62 32.59 4.17
CA ASN A 40 11.87 32.27 5.37
C ASN A 40 10.43 32.76 5.19
N ILE A 41 9.51 31.83 4.94
CA ILE A 41 8.10 32.16 4.81
C ILE A 41 7.42 31.93 6.16
N GLY A 42 7.12 33.02 6.83
CA GLY A 42 6.23 33.02 7.99
C GLY A 42 4.76 33.01 7.53
N LEU A 43 4.07 31.90 7.69
CA LEU A 43 2.61 31.83 7.58
C LEU A 43 2.06 31.78 9.00
N THR A 44 1.44 32.86 9.42
CA THR A 44 0.77 32.95 10.71
C THR A 44 -0.71 32.58 10.57
N SER A 45 -1.01 31.31 10.70
CA SER A 45 -2.27 30.86 11.27
C SER A 45 -1.90 30.23 12.63
N GLY A 46 -1.95 30.99 13.69
CA GLY A 46 -1.44 30.53 14.98
C GLY A 46 0.09 30.43 15.02
N CYS A 47 0.63 29.33 15.58
CA CYS A 47 2.07 29.12 15.76
C CYS A 47 2.74 28.27 14.64
N PHE A 48 1.96 27.73 13.67
CA PHE A 48 2.51 26.84 12.65
C PHE A 48 3.35 27.60 11.62
N GLU A 49 4.65 27.49 11.74
CA GLU A 49 5.64 28.14 10.89
C GLU A 49 6.65 27.07 10.43
N ILE A 50 6.78 26.90 9.12
CA ILE A 50 7.75 25.98 8.54
C ILE A 50 9.16 26.58 8.62
N ASN A 51 10.12 25.77 9.03
CA ASN A 51 11.55 26.08 8.92
C ASN A 51 12.16 25.21 7.82
N TYR A 52 12.38 25.81 6.66
CA TYR A 52 12.92 25.13 5.48
C TYR A 52 14.21 25.80 4.98
N THR A 53 15.25 25.00 4.81
CA THR A 53 16.54 25.46 4.24
C THR A 53 16.91 24.54 3.09
N PRO A 54 16.80 25.00 1.81
CA PRO A 54 17.24 24.24 0.65
C PRO A 54 18.76 24.34 0.46
N GLY A 55 19.32 23.32 -0.16
CA GLY A 55 20.63 23.37 -0.78
C GLY A 55 20.63 24.10 -2.12
N GLY A 56 21.81 24.21 -2.73
CA GLY A 56 21.96 24.79 -4.06
C GLY A 56 21.20 24.04 -5.14
N ALA A 57 20.83 24.75 -6.21
CA ALA A 57 20.28 24.12 -7.41
C ALA A 57 21.35 23.25 -8.10
N ILE A 58 20.89 22.20 -8.77
CA ILE A 58 21.72 21.31 -9.56
C ILE A 58 21.67 21.81 -11.00
N ASN A 59 22.80 22.28 -11.48
CA ASN A 59 22.93 22.85 -12.81
C ASN A 59 24.02 22.10 -13.57
N ASN A 60 23.68 21.45 -14.67
CA ASN A 60 24.61 20.72 -15.56
C ASN A 60 25.63 19.87 -14.76
N ALA A 61 25.16 19.21 -13.72
CA ALA A 61 26.04 18.42 -12.88
C ALA A 61 26.73 17.36 -13.73
N ASN A 62 28.04 17.30 -13.66
CA ASN A 62 28.84 16.21 -14.20
C ASN A 62 28.61 14.98 -13.31
N VAL A 63 27.55 14.25 -13.60
CA VAL A 63 27.20 13.01 -12.91
C VAL A 63 27.81 11.87 -13.69
N GLU A 64 28.66 11.11 -13.02
CA GLU A 64 29.32 9.97 -13.63
C GLU A 64 28.45 8.72 -13.61
N VAL A 65 28.81 7.78 -14.48
CA VAL A 65 28.20 6.44 -14.51
C VAL A 65 28.79 5.61 -13.38
N MET A 66 27.95 5.15 -12.48
CA MET A 66 28.32 4.46 -11.25
C MET A 66 27.79 3.04 -11.21
N ASN A 67 28.50 2.14 -10.55
CA ASN A 67 27.97 0.83 -10.20
C ASN A 67 27.20 0.97 -8.86
N GLU A 68 25.89 0.78 -8.89
CA GLU A 68 25.03 0.95 -7.70
C GLU A 68 25.47 0.04 -6.53
N SER A 69 25.98 -1.17 -6.81
CA SER A 69 26.46 -2.09 -5.77
C SER A 69 27.71 -1.59 -5.02
N THR A 70 28.46 -0.64 -5.59
CA THR A 70 29.59 -0.01 -4.90
C THR A 70 29.18 1.18 -4.05
N LEU A 71 28.01 1.77 -4.33
CA LEU A 71 27.47 2.93 -3.63
C LEU A 71 26.58 2.54 -2.45
N ILE A 72 25.87 1.43 -2.58
CA ILE A 72 24.83 1.00 -1.62
C ILE A 72 25.21 -0.34 -0.99
N SER A 73 25.36 -0.32 0.34
CA SER A 73 25.57 -1.54 1.14
C SER A 73 24.82 -1.41 2.48
N ASN A 74 24.14 -2.49 2.89
CA ASN A 74 23.41 -2.57 4.16
C ASN A 74 22.43 -1.37 4.39
N ASN A 75 21.69 -0.98 3.36
CA ASN A 75 20.78 0.18 3.35
C ASN A 75 21.47 1.53 3.63
N LYS A 76 22.76 1.64 3.38
CA LYS A 76 23.53 2.88 3.45
C LYS A 76 24.09 3.23 2.08
N PHE A 77 24.17 4.54 1.81
CA PHE A 77 24.80 5.10 0.63
C PHE A 77 26.11 5.78 1.02
N THR A 78 27.19 5.47 0.32
CA THR A 78 28.51 6.09 0.54
C THR A 78 28.73 7.22 -0.44
N ILE A 79 29.03 8.42 0.06
CA ILE A 79 29.34 9.59 -0.76
C ILE A 79 30.70 9.41 -1.43
N THR A 80 30.74 9.58 -2.74
CA THR A 80 31.97 9.47 -3.55
C THR A 80 32.01 10.57 -4.62
N GLU A 81 33.13 10.71 -5.28
CA GLU A 81 33.25 11.58 -6.47
C GLU A 81 32.32 11.08 -7.59
N GLY A 82 32.01 11.94 -8.55
CA GLY A 82 31.18 11.62 -9.70
C GLY A 82 29.67 11.67 -9.45
N ILE A 83 29.21 11.95 -8.22
CA ILE A 83 27.78 12.19 -7.91
C ILE A 83 27.47 13.69 -7.85
N ALA A 84 26.19 14.05 -8.04
CA ALA A 84 25.70 15.37 -7.67
C ALA A 84 25.02 15.30 -6.31
N LEU A 85 25.15 16.35 -5.50
CA LEU A 85 24.64 16.42 -4.14
C LEU A 85 23.97 17.78 -3.89
N THR A 86 22.80 17.74 -3.29
CA THR A 86 22.17 18.90 -2.65
C THR A 86 21.59 18.46 -1.28
N TYR A 87 21.00 19.41 -0.53
CA TYR A 87 20.41 19.09 0.76
C TYR A 87 19.06 19.80 0.95
N ALA A 88 18.28 19.32 1.90
CA ALA A 88 17.05 19.95 2.35
C ALA A 88 16.87 19.72 3.85
N ASN A 89 16.71 20.78 4.61
CA ASN A 89 16.36 20.71 6.02
C ASN A 89 14.91 21.20 6.17
N ILE A 90 14.07 20.43 6.85
CA ILE A 90 12.64 20.73 7.03
C ILE A 90 12.19 20.46 8.47
N GLY A 91 11.48 21.40 9.05
CA GLY A 91 10.92 21.31 10.41
C GLY A 91 9.83 22.35 10.61
N ILE A 92 9.28 22.41 11.80
CA ILE A 92 8.39 23.48 12.25
C ILE A 92 9.04 24.26 13.37
N LYS A 93 8.56 25.49 13.60
CA LYS A 93 9.10 26.37 14.63
C LYS A 93 8.95 25.75 16.01
N SER A 94 9.98 25.83 16.83
CA SER A 94 10.06 25.21 18.17
C SER A 94 9.00 25.71 19.15
N THR A 95 8.40 26.87 18.92
CA THR A 95 7.33 27.44 19.75
C THR A 95 5.94 26.90 19.43
N CYS A 96 5.81 26.09 18.37
CA CYS A 96 4.53 25.54 17.96
C CYS A 96 4.28 24.18 18.61
N THR A 97 3.12 24.01 19.24
CA THR A 97 2.67 22.73 19.81
C THR A 97 1.77 21.95 18.85
N ILE A 98 1.46 22.53 17.69
CA ILE A 98 0.60 21.91 16.68
C ILE A 98 1.48 21.03 15.79
N GLU A 99 1.09 19.77 15.62
CA GLU A 99 1.73 18.84 14.69
C GLU A 99 1.44 19.22 13.24
N GLY A 100 2.34 18.86 12.36
CA GLY A 100 2.19 19.05 10.94
C GLY A 100 3.06 18.08 10.15
N TYR A 101 2.92 18.10 8.85
CA TYR A 101 3.77 17.32 7.94
C TYR A 101 4.31 18.21 6.82
N GLY A 102 5.43 17.81 6.25
CA GLY A 102 6.05 18.50 5.13
C GLY A 102 6.44 17.54 4.03
N SER A 103 6.38 18.04 2.80
CA SER A 103 6.80 17.30 1.61
C SER A 103 7.97 17.98 0.93
N LEU A 104 8.91 17.19 0.43
CA LEU A 104 9.99 17.64 -0.45
C LEU A 104 9.65 17.28 -1.88
N TYR A 105 9.90 18.21 -2.78
CA TYR A 105 9.70 18.09 -4.22
C TYR A 105 11.01 18.25 -4.96
N LEU A 106 11.26 17.39 -5.93
CA LEU A 106 12.28 17.57 -6.95
C LEU A 106 11.64 18.24 -8.16
N ASN A 107 12.10 19.44 -8.49
CA ASN A 107 11.68 20.17 -9.68
C ASN A 107 12.75 19.97 -10.75
N VAL A 108 12.50 19.11 -11.72
CA VAL A 108 13.40 18.87 -12.86
C VAL A 108 13.08 19.89 -13.95
N THR A 109 13.95 20.86 -14.13
CA THR A 109 13.74 21.98 -15.06
C THR A 109 14.21 21.67 -16.47
N SER A 110 15.25 20.83 -16.62
CA SER A 110 15.64 20.24 -17.90
C SER A 110 16.18 18.82 -17.72
N LEU A 111 16.01 18.00 -18.73
CA LEU A 111 16.42 16.59 -18.74
C LEU A 111 16.72 16.16 -20.17
N SER A 112 17.90 15.56 -20.39
CA SER A 112 18.30 15.03 -21.69
C SER A 112 17.39 13.88 -22.13
N SER A 113 17.14 13.79 -23.45
CA SER A 113 16.31 12.75 -24.05
C SER A 113 16.81 11.32 -23.75
N ALA A 114 18.10 11.13 -23.51
CA ALA A 114 18.70 9.88 -23.07
C ALA A 114 17.97 9.26 -21.86
N PHE A 115 17.57 10.08 -20.87
CA PHE A 115 16.90 9.66 -19.66
C PHE A 115 15.37 9.53 -19.81
N ILE A 116 14.78 10.10 -20.86
CA ILE A 116 13.32 10.14 -21.08
C ILE A 116 12.87 9.00 -22.01
N THR A 117 13.46 8.92 -23.20
CA THR A 117 13.05 8.00 -24.28
C THR A 117 14.20 7.19 -24.85
N GLY A 118 15.46 7.54 -24.54
CA GLY A 118 16.66 6.90 -25.04
C GLY A 118 16.93 5.51 -24.43
N SER A 119 18.03 4.90 -24.85
CA SER A 119 18.47 3.59 -24.35
C SER A 119 18.93 3.64 -22.88
N SER A 120 19.24 4.83 -22.37
CA SER A 120 19.59 5.10 -20.96
C SER A 120 18.38 5.53 -20.11
N LYS A 121 17.15 5.33 -20.59
CA LYS A 121 15.94 5.64 -19.81
C LYS A 121 15.95 4.90 -18.47
N GLY A 122 15.75 5.67 -17.38
CA GLY A 122 15.70 5.14 -16.02
C GLY A 122 17.06 4.89 -15.37
N SER A 123 18.18 5.28 -16.02
CA SER A 123 19.53 5.23 -15.43
C SER A 123 19.78 6.37 -14.46
N LEU A 124 19.16 7.55 -14.63
CA LEU A 124 19.33 8.68 -13.70
C LEU A 124 18.52 8.42 -12.43
N LYS A 125 19.24 8.29 -11.33
CA LYS A 125 18.69 7.96 -10.00
C LYS A 125 18.84 9.13 -9.04
N TYR A 126 17.95 9.18 -8.04
CA TYR A 126 18.16 9.97 -6.84
C TYR A 126 18.06 9.10 -5.58
N VAL A 127 18.78 9.48 -4.54
CA VAL A 127 18.73 8.86 -3.22
C VAL A 127 18.58 9.97 -2.18
N ILE A 128 17.61 9.83 -1.28
CA ILE A 128 17.45 10.69 -0.12
C ILE A 128 18.07 9.99 1.07
N LEU A 129 18.99 10.69 1.73
CA LEU A 129 19.77 10.17 2.85
C LEU A 129 19.42 10.95 4.12
N ASN A 130 19.41 10.27 5.25
CA ASN A 130 19.30 10.93 6.55
C ASN A 130 20.64 11.60 6.88
N ASN A 131 20.68 12.93 6.90
CA ASN A 131 21.92 13.66 7.19
C ASN A 131 22.20 13.69 8.69
N THR A 132 23.07 12.81 9.14
CA THR A 132 23.57 12.72 10.52
C THR A 132 24.96 13.38 10.69
N SER A 133 25.50 13.99 9.63
CA SER A 133 26.80 14.65 9.68
C SER A 133 26.77 15.92 10.54
N SER A 134 27.80 16.12 11.31
CA SER A 134 28.10 17.39 12.00
C SER A 134 28.81 18.42 11.10
N SER A 135 29.18 18.02 9.87
CA SER A 135 29.85 18.91 8.94
C SER A 135 28.93 20.06 8.49
N THR A 136 29.47 21.25 8.46
CA THR A 136 28.83 22.43 7.85
C THR A 136 29.08 22.50 6.34
N ASN A 137 30.08 21.76 5.84
CA ASN A 137 30.40 21.66 4.41
C ASN A 137 29.65 20.47 3.78
N LEU A 138 28.42 20.70 3.35
CA LEU A 138 27.55 19.70 2.74
C LEU A 138 27.78 19.60 1.22
N THR A 139 29.01 19.41 0.81
CA THR A 139 29.45 19.16 -0.58
C THR A 139 29.96 17.74 -0.72
N VAL A 140 30.10 17.26 -1.98
CA VAL A 140 30.70 15.93 -2.24
C VAL A 140 32.07 15.82 -1.59
N ALA A 141 32.94 16.83 -1.77
CA ALA A 141 34.27 16.82 -1.17
C ALA A 141 34.26 16.84 0.37
N GLY A 142 33.32 17.57 0.98
CA GLY A 142 33.21 17.68 2.44
C GLY A 142 32.62 16.44 3.12
N LEU A 143 31.94 15.57 2.35
CA LEU A 143 31.27 14.35 2.85
C LEU A 143 31.85 13.07 2.23
N LYS A 144 32.90 13.16 1.42
CA LYS A 144 33.52 12.01 0.75
C LYS A 144 33.83 10.89 1.74
N ASP A 145 33.56 9.65 1.32
CA ASP A 145 33.75 8.41 2.06
C ASP A 145 32.86 8.25 3.32
N GLN A 146 31.95 9.19 3.59
CA GLN A 146 30.94 9.03 4.64
C GLN A 146 29.74 8.25 4.10
N SER A 147 29.15 7.40 4.97
CA SER A 147 27.99 6.58 4.65
C SER A 147 26.77 7.01 5.48
N PHE A 148 25.63 7.15 4.81
CA PHE A 148 24.38 7.62 5.39
C PHE A 148 23.26 6.63 5.17
N ASP A 149 22.33 6.55 6.12
CA ASP A 149 21.14 5.70 5.98
C ASP A 149 20.25 6.20 4.85
N ILE A 150 19.82 5.28 4.00
CA ILE A 150 18.90 5.56 2.90
C ILE A 150 17.49 5.73 3.46
N VAL A 151 16.88 6.88 3.21
CA VAL A 151 15.48 7.16 3.49
C VAL A 151 14.61 6.72 2.32
N LYS A 152 15.04 7.04 1.10
CA LYS A 152 14.29 6.74 -0.13
C LYS A 152 15.18 6.80 -1.37
N THR A 153 14.82 6.01 -2.37
CA THR A 153 15.41 6.05 -3.70
C THR A 153 14.35 6.31 -4.76
N GLY A 154 14.76 6.76 -5.93
CA GLY A 154 13.87 6.88 -7.07
C GLY A 154 14.60 7.18 -8.36
N THR A 155 13.85 7.19 -9.46
CA THR A 155 14.35 7.36 -10.82
C THR A 155 13.79 8.64 -11.43
N ILE A 156 14.57 9.33 -12.25
CA ILE A 156 14.18 10.54 -12.96
C ILE A 156 14.03 10.21 -14.44
N THR A 157 12.79 10.29 -14.95
CA THR A 157 12.43 9.92 -16.33
C THR A 157 11.63 11.00 -17.05
N SER A 158 11.33 12.11 -16.38
CA SER A 158 10.61 13.25 -16.97
C SER A 158 11.02 14.57 -16.32
N THR A 159 10.77 15.67 -17.01
CA THR A 159 10.80 17.02 -16.44
C THR A 159 9.54 17.26 -15.59
N GLY A 160 9.56 18.35 -14.81
CA GLY A 160 8.46 18.78 -13.96
C GLY A 160 8.70 18.55 -12.47
N THR A 161 7.69 18.81 -11.67
CA THR A 161 7.75 18.71 -10.20
C THR A 161 7.30 17.32 -9.77
N LYS A 162 8.12 16.64 -9.00
CA LYS A 162 7.86 15.31 -8.45
C LYS A 162 8.00 15.35 -6.92
N LYS A 163 6.97 14.91 -6.20
CA LYS A 163 7.04 14.71 -4.74
C LYS A 163 8.00 13.54 -4.46
N ILE A 164 9.08 13.79 -3.71
CA ILE A 164 10.11 12.80 -3.43
C ILE A 164 10.09 12.27 -2.01
N LEU A 165 9.58 13.04 -1.04
CA LEU A 165 9.47 12.64 0.36
C LEU A 165 8.30 13.37 1.02
N THR A 166 7.61 12.70 1.95
CA THR A 166 6.70 13.33 2.91
C THR A 166 7.07 12.84 4.31
N LYS A 167 7.07 13.72 5.30
CA LYS A 167 7.47 13.41 6.66
C LYS A 167 6.60 14.15 7.67
N GLN A 168 6.18 13.45 8.72
CA GLN A 168 5.62 14.09 9.92
C GLN A 168 6.67 14.99 10.54
N LEU A 169 6.30 16.24 10.87
CA LEU A 169 7.17 17.25 11.43
C LEU A 169 6.82 17.46 12.91
N SER A 170 7.84 17.60 13.74
CA SER A 170 7.70 17.98 15.16
C SER A 170 8.42 19.30 15.42
N ASN A 171 8.04 19.96 16.50
CA ASN A 171 8.69 21.21 16.95
C ASN A 171 10.05 21.00 17.62
N THR A 172 10.42 19.76 17.91
CA THR A 172 11.65 19.41 18.63
C THR A 172 12.78 18.97 17.70
N VAL A 173 12.47 18.57 16.47
CA VAL A 173 13.44 17.97 15.54
C VAL A 173 13.35 18.63 14.17
N GLN A 174 14.46 19.16 13.70
CA GLN A 174 14.64 19.51 12.29
C GLN A 174 15.11 18.27 11.52
N ASN A 175 14.32 17.80 10.56
CA ASN A 175 14.72 16.72 9.68
C ASN A 175 15.73 17.24 8.66
N LYS A 176 16.89 16.60 8.56
CA LYS A 176 17.98 16.99 7.67
C LYS A 176 18.22 15.90 6.66
N TYR A 177 18.21 16.24 5.38
CA TYR A 177 18.39 15.30 4.27
C TYR A 177 19.50 15.73 3.33
N LEU A 178 20.25 14.75 2.83
CA LEU A 178 21.07 14.88 1.63
C LEU A 178 20.31 14.24 0.48
N ILE A 179 20.32 14.87 -0.69
CA ILE A 179 19.73 14.35 -1.91
C ILE A 179 20.84 14.17 -2.93
N VAL A 180 21.13 12.93 -3.26
CA VAL A 180 22.22 12.51 -4.15
C VAL A 180 21.65 12.09 -5.48
N PHE A 181 22.37 12.40 -6.57
CA PHE A 181 22.03 12.01 -7.93
C PHE A 181 23.22 11.30 -8.56
N TYR A 182 22.96 10.20 -9.26
CA TYR A 182 23.96 9.40 -9.98
C TYR A 182 23.33 8.69 -11.18
N ILE A 183 24.16 8.21 -12.10
CA ILE A 183 23.73 7.42 -13.25
C ILE A 183 24.06 5.95 -12.97
N ASP A 184 23.03 5.09 -12.95
CA ASP A 184 23.14 3.65 -12.74
C ASP A 184 23.71 2.98 -14.00
N GLY A 185 24.95 2.49 -13.91
CA GLY A 185 25.68 1.90 -15.02
C GLY A 185 25.09 0.58 -15.55
N SER A 186 24.20 -0.06 -14.80
CA SER A 186 23.53 -1.28 -15.27
C SER A 186 22.43 -1.00 -16.32
N LYS A 187 22.06 0.28 -16.52
CA LYS A 187 20.93 0.72 -17.36
C LYS A 187 21.33 1.78 -18.39
N ILE A 188 22.57 1.77 -18.86
CA ILE A 188 23.06 2.78 -19.80
C ILE A 188 23.14 2.25 -21.22
N GLY A 189 22.93 3.18 -22.19
CA GLY A 189 23.30 3.06 -23.59
C GLY A 189 24.31 4.14 -23.98
N ASN A 190 24.72 4.16 -25.24
CA ASN A 190 25.68 5.15 -25.75
C ASN A 190 25.15 6.59 -25.72
N ASP A 191 23.85 6.78 -25.59
CA ASP A 191 23.17 8.08 -25.54
C ASP A 191 23.34 8.83 -24.20
N VAL A 192 23.94 8.20 -23.20
CA VAL A 192 24.25 8.85 -21.91
C VAL A 192 25.42 9.84 -22.02
N ILE A 193 26.26 9.73 -23.07
CA ILE A 193 27.42 10.58 -23.25
C ILE A 193 26.98 12.04 -23.50
N GLY A 194 27.40 12.95 -22.61
CA GLY A 194 27.00 14.37 -22.66
C GLY A 194 25.54 14.62 -22.18
N ALA A 195 24.85 13.61 -21.65
CA ALA A 195 23.54 13.81 -21.07
C ALA A 195 23.63 14.63 -19.77
N SER A 196 22.64 15.49 -19.55
CA SER A 196 22.61 16.39 -18.39
C SER A 196 21.20 16.51 -17.83
N PHE A 197 21.09 16.96 -16.57
CA PHE A 197 19.84 17.42 -15.99
C PHE A 197 20.05 18.65 -15.12
N ASN A 198 19.00 19.46 -14.98
CA ASN A 198 18.94 20.59 -14.07
C ASN A 198 17.72 20.45 -13.18
N GLY A 199 17.84 20.84 -11.92
CA GLY A 199 16.75 20.79 -10.98
C GLY A 199 17.05 21.47 -9.65
N ASN A 200 16.04 21.59 -8.83
CA ASN A 200 16.15 22.08 -7.46
C ASN A 200 15.19 21.34 -6.54
N ILE A 201 15.37 21.50 -5.24
CA ILE A 201 14.46 20.97 -4.23
C ILE A 201 13.59 22.11 -3.71
N SER A 202 12.28 21.86 -3.60
CA SER A 202 11.34 22.72 -2.90
C SER A 202 10.59 21.94 -1.82
N ALA A 203 9.91 22.64 -0.92
CA ALA A 203 9.12 22.04 0.14
C ALA A 203 7.78 22.72 0.29
N ASP A 204 6.79 21.97 0.77
CA ASP A 204 5.57 22.49 1.37
C ASP A 204 5.41 21.93 2.78
N ALA A 205 4.48 22.49 3.56
CA ALA A 205 4.08 21.94 4.84
C ALA A 205 2.60 22.20 5.11
N HIS A 206 2.01 21.28 5.85
CA HIS A 206 0.59 21.27 6.21
C HIS A 206 0.44 21.02 7.70
N GLN A 207 -0.55 21.68 8.32
CA GLN A 207 -0.92 21.46 9.71
C GLN A 207 -1.79 20.19 9.82
N GLY A 208 -1.58 19.39 10.88
CA GLY A 208 -2.34 18.19 11.20
C GLY A 208 -1.54 16.89 11.08
N GLU A 209 -2.16 15.79 11.39
CA GLU A 209 -1.55 14.46 11.20
C GLU A 209 -1.37 14.13 9.70
N LEU A 210 -0.27 13.46 9.40
CA LEU A 210 0.00 12.98 8.06
C LEU A 210 -0.82 11.70 7.79
N ASP A 211 -1.78 11.82 6.90
CA ASP A 211 -2.50 10.67 6.32
C ASP A 211 -1.84 10.29 4.99
N PHE A 212 -0.88 9.37 5.04
CA PHE A 212 -0.16 8.89 3.86
C PHE A 212 -1.10 8.26 2.83
N ALA A 213 -2.14 7.58 3.29
CA ALA A 213 -3.12 6.97 2.40
C ALA A 213 -3.96 8.03 1.68
N LYS A 214 -4.32 9.11 2.37
CA LYS A 214 -5.01 10.25 1.76
C LYS A 214 -4.17 10.94 0.71
N GLU A 215 -2.88 11.11 0.96
CA GLU A 215 -1.95 11.66 -0.02
C GLU A 215 -1.88 10.80 -1.29
N THR A 216 -1.80 9.48 -1.13
CA THR A 216 -1.84 8.54 -2.27
C THR A 216 -3.18 8.59 -2.99
N LEU A 217 -4.30 8.65 -2.27
CA LEU A 217 -5.64 8.79 -2.85
C LEU A 217 -5.75 10.09 -3.67
N ASN A 218 -5.28 11.21 -3.12
CA ASN A 218 -5.25 12.49 -3.82
C ASN A 218 -4.41 12.43 -5.09
N TYR A 219 -3.29 11.72 -5.06
CA TYR A 219 -2.47 11.51 -6.24
C TYR A 219 -3.20 10.70 -7.32
N LEU A 220 -3.82 9.57 -6.96
CA LEU A 220 -4.62 8.79 -7.91
C LEU A 220 -5.81 9.59 -8.46
N ASN A 221 -6.47 10.39 -7.62
CA ASN A 221 -7.53 11.31 -8.04
C ASN A 221 -7.03 12.36 -9.05
N SER A 222 -5.81 12.87 -8.89
CA SER A 222 -5.20 13.81 -9.85
C SER A 222 -4.97 13.20 -11.23
N LEU A 223 -4.76 11.88 -11.31
CA LEU A 223 -4.64 11.12 -12.55
C LEU A 223 -6.00 10.72 -13.13
N ASN A 224 -7.01 10.55 -12.27
CA ASN A 224 -8.38 10.22 -12.64
C ASN A 224 -9.38 10.77 -11.62
N SER A 225 -10.06 11.84 -11.98
CA SER A 225 -11.00 12.56 -11.10
C SER A 225 -12.21 11.72 -10.65
N THR A 226 -12.47 10.56 -11.25
CA THR A 226 -13.52 9.63 -10.79
C THR A 226 -13.10 8.82 -9.56
N ILE A 227 -11.82 8.86 -9.16
CA ILE A 227 -11.30 8.22 -7.96
C ILE A 227 -11.56 9.12 -6.75
N THR A 228 -12.79 9.09 -6.25
CA THR A 228 -13.26 9.92 -5.13
C THR A 228 -13.83 9.08 -4.02
N LEU A 229 -13.72 9.58 -2.78
CA LEU A 229 -14.33 8.96 -1.62
C LEU A 229 -15.86 9.00 -1.73
N ALA A 230 -16.50 7.86 -1.57
CA ALA A 230 -17.96 7.75 -1.52
C ALA A 230 -18.52 8.28 -0.19
N ASN A 231 -19.76 8.75 -0.21
CA ASN A 231 -20.45 9.33 0.97
C ASN A 231 -21.41 8.35 1.65
N ASP A 232 -21.76 7.26 0.97
CA ASP A 232 -22.61 6.19 1.50
C ASP A 232 -21.81 5.23 2.39
N THR A 233 -22.52 4.38 3.14
CA THR A 233 -21.90 3.43 4.07
C THR A 233 -22.20 2.00 3.63
N PRO A 234 -21.18 1.15 3.44
CA PRO A 234 -21.37 -0.25 3.09
C PRO A 234 -22.11 -1.06 4.18
N ASP A 235 -23.02 -1.92 3.74
CA ASP A 235 -23.67 -2.93 4.57
C ASP A 235 -23.03 -4.30 4.29
N PHE A 236 -22.12 -4.73 5.14
CA PHE A 236 -21.40 -6.01 4.96
C PHE A 236 -22.26 -7.26 5.17
N THR A 237 -23.53 -7.14 5.54
CA THR A 237 -24.48 -8.24 5.49
C THR A 237 -24.96 -8.52 4.06
N LYS A 238 -24.70 -7.57 3.13
CA LYS A 238 -25.02 -7.61 1.70
C LYS A 238 -23.76 -7.60 0.84
N VAL A 239 -23.94 -7.82 -0.43
CA VAL A 239 -22.89 -7.60 -1.45
C VAL A 239 -22.93 -6.17 -1.97
N SER A 240 -21.85 -5.71 -2.63
CA SER A 240 -21.81 -4.40 -3.28
C SER A 240 -22.72 -4.32 -4.51
N GLY A 241 -23.01 -3.10 -4.98
CA GLY A 241 -23.86 -2.84 -6.12
C GLY A 241 -25.33 -3.16 -5.91
N ASN A 242 -26.14 -3.02 -6.94
CA ASN A 242 -27.57 -3.33 -6.85
C ASN A 242 -27.84 -4.84 -6.79
N ASN A 243 -27.11 -5.63 -7.56
CA ASN A 243 -27.16 -7.10 -7.58
C ASN A 243 -28.61 -7.68 -7.57
N GLY A 244 -29.48 -7.14 -8.44
CA GLY A 244 -30.88 -7.55 -8.50
C GLY A 244 -31.71 -7.24 -7.24
N GLY A 245 -31.39 -6.17 -6.53
CA GLY A 245 -32.03 -5.75 -5.29
C GLY A 245 -31.51 -6.45 -4.02
N LYS A 246 -30.51 -7.32 -4.14
CA LYS A 246 -29.86 -8.03 -3.03
C LYS A 246 -28.58 -7.37 -2.53
N GLY A 247 -28.10 -6.35 -3.25
CA GLY A 247 -26.93 -5.56 -2.89
C GLY A 247 -27.26 -4.35 -2.02
N ASP A 248 -26.20 -3.66 -1.59
CA ASP A 248 -26.30 -2.44 -0.78
C ASP A 248 -26.19 -1.14 -1.63
N GLY A 249 -26.10 -1.27 -2.95
CA GLY A 249 -25.95 -0.13 -3.89
C GLY A 249 -24.56 0.45 -3.99
N THR A 250 -23.61 0.03 -3.16
CA THR A 250 -22.30 0.65 -3.05
C THR A 250 -21.37 0.38 -4.23
N LYS A 251 -20.71 1.44 -4.74
CA LYS A 251 -19.64 1.37 -5.74
C LYS A 251 -18.72 2.59 -5.56
N GLY A 252 -17.41 2.38 -5.49
CA GLY A 252 -16.44 3.47 -5.39
C GLY A 252 -15.33 3.20 -4.41
N ILE A 253 -14.85 4.26 -3.75
CA ILE A 253 -13.79 4.18 -2.75
C ILE A 253 -14.35 4.54 -1.37
N TYR A 254 -14.00 3.74 -0.39
CA TYR A 254 -14.43 3.86 1.00
C TYR A 254 -13.22 3.83 1.93
N LYS A 255 -13.38 4.29 3.16
CA LYS A 255 -12.33 4.27 4.18
C LYS A 255 -12.61 3.21 5.26
N ALA A 256 -11.55 2.65 5.78
CA ALA A 256 -11.53 1.80 6.97
C ALA A 256 -10.18 1.93 7.66
N GLU A 257 -10.09 1.51 8.92
CA GLU A 257 -8.81 1.49 9.63
C GLU A 257 -8.09 0.17 9.40
N ASP A 258 -6.79 0.23 9.08
CA ASP A 258 -5.88 -0.92 9.14
C ASP A 258 -4.86 -0.77 10.29
N ASP A 259 -3.84 -1.63 10.32
CA ASP A 259 -2.81 -1.59 11.38
C ASP A 259 -1.94 -0.33 11.36
N LEU A 260 -1.93 0.41 10.26
CA LEU A 260 -1.03 1.56 10.01
C LEU A 260 -1.79 2.89 9.90
N GLY A 261 -3.11 2.88 10.12
CA GLY A 261 -3.97 4.07 10.06
C GLY A 261 -5.14 3.92 9.12
N THR A 262 -5.65 5.06 8.62
CA THR A 262 -6.76 5.07 7.67
C THR A 262 -6.33 4.48 6.34
N SER A 263 -7.08 3.48 5.87
CA SER A 263 -6.92 2.82 4.56
C SER A 263 -8.10 3.15 3.67
N TYR A 264 -7.87 3.29 2.35
CA TYR A 264 -8.92 3.55 1.36
C TYR A 264 -9.06 2.37 0.41
N TYR A 265 -10.22 1.73 0.37
CA TYR A 265 -10.44 0.50 -0.40
C TYR A 265 -11.46 0.70 -1.54
N PHE A 266 -11.22 -0.02 -2.63
CA PHE A 266 -12.12 -0.06 -3.77
C PHE A 266 -13.24 -1.09 -3.54
N ARG A 267 -14.49 -0.73 -3.85
CA ARG A 267 -15.67 -1.57 -3.64
C ARG A 267 -16.56 -1.61 -4.88
N GLY A 268 -17.09 -2.78 -5.19
CA GLY A 268 -18.08 -2.99 -6.23
C GLY A 268 -17.51 -3.15 -7.64
N ALA A 269 -18.32 -2.82 -8.63
CA ALA A 269 -17.96 -2.94 -10.04
C ALA A 269 -17.16 -1.72 -10.53
N VAL A 270 -16.07 -1.37 -9.84
CA VAL A 270 -15.17 -0.28 -10.25
C VAL A 270 -14.38 -0.66 -11.49
N ASP A 271 -14.10 0.33 -12.36
CA ASP A 271 -13.44 0.20 -13.66
C ASP A 271 -12.22 1.12 -13.82
N ASN A 272 -11.76 1.70 -12.70
CA ASN A 272 -10.68 2.68 -12.61
C ASN A 272 -9.55 2.27 -11.66
N ASN A 273 -9.33 0.97 -11.45
CA ASN A 273 -8.33 0.41 -10.54
C ASN A 273 -7.37 -0.59 -11.20
N TYR A 274 -7.21 -0.50 -12.53
CA TYR A 274 -6.25 -1.33 -13.27
C TYR A 274 -4.83 -0.78 -13.17
N VAL A 275 -3.85 -1.67 -13.00
CA VAL A 275 -2.41 -1.37 -12.98
C VAL A 275 -1.69 -2.29 -13.94
N LYS A 276 -0.71 -1.76 -14.69
CA LYS A 276 0.27 -2.55 -15.44
C LYS A 276 1.63 -2.46 -14.75
N PHE A 277 2.09 -3.58 -14.19
CA PHE A 277 3.35 -3.68 -13.46
C PHE A 277 4.05 -5.00 -13.75
N ALA A 278 5.36 -4.96 -13.99
CA ALA A 278 6.21 -6.12 -14.24
C ALA A 278 5.69 -7.02 -15.38
N ASN A 279 5.14 -6.41 -16.45
CA ASN A 279 4.50 -7.06 -17.59
C ASN A 279 3.20 -7.83 -17.29
N PHE A 280 2.63 -7.65 -16.11
CA PHE A 280 1.34 -8.21 -15.71
C PHE A 280 0.31 -7.12 -15.48
N TYR A 281 -0.96 -7.53 -15.50
CA TYR A 281 -2.07 -6.69 -15.07
C TYR A 281 -2.46 -7.03 -13.64
N TRP A 282 -2.87 -5.99 -12.90
CA TRP A 282 -3.25 -6.03 -11.50
C TRP A 282 -4.51 -5.22 -11.28
N ARG A 283 -5.19 -5.49 -10.16
CA ARG A 283 -6.30 -4.65 -9.69
C ARG A 283 -5.95 -4.09 -8.32
N ILE A 284 -6.06 -2.78 -8.16
CA ILE A 284 -5.90 -2.16 -6.82
C ILE A 284 -7.06 -2.62 -5.95
N ILE A 285 -6.74 -3.10 -4.75
CA ILE A 285 -7.71 -3.46 -3.71
C ILE A 285 -7.90 -2.28 -2.79
N ARG A 286 -6.80 -1.72 -2.29
CA ARG A 286 -6.81 -0.60 -1.35
C ARG A 286 -5.49 0.15 -1.32
N ILE A 287 -5.53 1.35 -0.79
CA ILE A 287 -4.39 2.11 -0.32
C ILE A 287 -4.25 1.78 1.17
N ASN A 288 -3.14 1.22 1.59
CA ASN A 288 -2.85 0.90 2.99
C ASN A 288 -2.64 2.18 3.81
N GLY A 289 -2.78 2.12 5.14
CA GLY A 289 -2.59 3.27 6.01
C GLY A 289 -1.21 3.95 5.90
N ASP A 290 -0.17 3.23 5.46
CA ASP A 290 1.16 3.77 5.14
C ASP A 290 1.26 4.43 3.76
N GLY A 291 0.17 4.49 3.00
CA GLY A 291 0.11 5.04 1.64
C GLY A 291 0.54 4.07 0.54
N SER A 292 1.03 2.88 0.84
CA SER A 292 1.34 1.86 -0.16
C SER A 292 0.06 1.32 -0.81
N ILE A 293 0.16 0.90 -2.09
CA ILE A 293 -0.99 0.53 -2.91
C ILE A 293 -1.07 -0.99 -3.03
N ARG A 294 -1.99 -1.61 -2.28
CA ARG A 294 -2.22 -3.05 -2.34
C ARG A 294 -2.99 -3.43 -3.59
N MET A 295 -2.46 -4.41 -4.30
CA MET A 295 -3.06 -4.92 -5.53
C MET A 295 -2.97 -6.44 -5.63
N ILE A 296 -3.89 -7.04 -6.39
CA ILE A 296 -3.96 -8.47 -6.67
C ILE A 296 -3.64 -8.74 -8.14
N TYR A 297 -2.91 -9.82 -8.40
CA TYR A 297 -2.62 -10.31 -9.75
C TYR A 297 -3.91 -10.58 -10.54
N ALA A 298 -3.96 -10.10 -11.78
CA ALA A 298 -5.12 -10.22 -12.66
C ALA A 298 -4.81 -10.85 -14.03
N GLY A 299 -3.55 -11.29 -14.26
CA GLY A 299 -3.19 -12.01 -15.49
C GLY A 299 -2.20 -11.29 -16.38
N THR A 300 -2.05 -11.80 -17.62
CA THR A 300 -1.17 -11.26 -18.67
C THR A 300 -1.93 -10.38 -19.68
N SER A 301 -3.25 -10.36 -19.61
CA SER A 301 -4.14 -9.51 -20.38
C SER A 301 -5.18 -8.82 -19.49
N VAL A 302 -5.75 -7.72 -19.97
CA VAL A 302 -6.87 -7.06 -19.29
C VAL A 302 -8.18 -7.80 -19.58
N HIS A 303 -9.07 -7.80 -18.60
CA HIS A 303 -10.45 -8.28 -18.75
C HIS A 303 -11.40 -7.39 -17.94
N THR A 304 -12.66 -7.35 -18.32
CA THR A 304 -13.68 -6.57 -17.63
C THR A 304 -14.08 -7.23 -16.29
N ASN A 305 -14.86 -6.51 -15.49
CA ASN A 305 -15.38 -7.07 -14.24
C ASN A 305 -16.31 -8.26 -14.54
N GLY A 306 -16.21 -9.28 -13.71
CA GLY A 306 -16.98 -10.51 -13.89
C GLY A 306 -16.45 -11.46 -14.97
N GLU A 307 -15.35 -11.10 -15.61
CA GLU A 307 -14.63 -11.95 -16.56
C GLU A 307 -13.28 -12.37 -15.97
N SER A 308 -12.77 -13.50 -16.41
CA SER A 308 -11.41 -13.95 -16.08
C SER A 308 -10.91 -14.89 -17.14
N GLU A 309 -9.62 -14.85 -17.35
CA GLU A 309 -8.92 -15.78 -18.23
C GLU A 309 -8.26 -16.91 -17.43
N THR A 310 -7.85 -17.96 -18.12
CA THR A 310 -7.13 -19.08 -17.50
C THR A 310 -5.78 -18.67 -16.88
N ASN A 311 -5.23 -17.53 -17.30
CA ASN A 311 -3.97 -16.97 -16.80
C ASN A 311 -4.15 -15.89 -15.72
N SER A 312 -5.37 -15.64 -15.23
CA SER A 312 -5.61 -14.69 -14.13
C SER A 312 -5.18 -15.24 -12.75
N TYR A 313 -4.52 -16.39 -12.71
CA TYR A 313 -3.80 -16.97 -11.59
C TYR A 313 -2.44 -17.51 -12.06
N ILE A 314 -1.45 -17.57 -11.16
CA ILE A 314 -0.09 -18.01 -11.53
C ILE A 314 0.04 -19.54 -11.60
N SER A 315 -0.75 -20.27 -10.79
CA SER A 315 -0.78 -21.73 -10.73
C SER A 315 -2.03 -22.21 -9.99
N LYS A 316 -2.50 -23.42 -10.27
CA LYS A 316 -3.40 -24.17 -9.40
C LYS A 316 -2.57 -25.03 -8.47
N THR A 317 -2.71 -24.83 -7.16
CA THR A 317 -1.91 -25.51 -6.15
C THR A 317 -2.72 -25.76 -4.87
N ALA A 318 -2.31 -26.74 -4.07
CA ALA A 318 -2.79 -26.88 -2.70
C ALA A 318 -2.30 -25.68 -1.87
N TYR A 319 -3.07 -25.29 -0.86
CA TYR A 319 -2.62 -24.33 0.16
C TYR A 319 -1.52 -24.97 1.03
N ASN A 320 -1.77 -26.21 1.49
CA ASN A 320 -0.79 -27.07 2.13
C ASN A 320 -0.92 -28.50 1.59
N SER A 321 0.19 -29.23 1.49
CA SER A 321 0.21 -30.62 1.03
C SER A 321 -0.39 -31.61 2.03
N SER A 322 -0.50 -31.22 3.30
CA SER A 322 -1.16 -31.96 4.37
C SER A 322 -2.27 -31.12 4.97
N TYR A 323 -3.26 -31.76 5.62
CA TYR A 323 -4.49 -31.11 6.08
C TYR A 323 -4.99 -31.58 7.44
N ASN A 324 -4.36 -32.58 8.04
CA ASN A 324 -4.86 -33.33 9.20
C ASN A 324 -4.43 -32.77 10.57
N ASP A 325 -4.02 -31.50 10.63
CA ASP A 325 -3.60 -30.81 11.85
C ASP A 325 -3.92 -29.33 11.75
N ASN A 326 -4.22 -28.66 12.86
CA ASN A 326 -4.48 -27.22 12.92
C ASN A 326 -3.35 -26.37 12.33
N THR A 327 -2.10 -26.83 12.33
CA THR A 327 -0.97 -26.10 11.77
C THR A 327 -1.15 -25.76 10.27
N PHE A 328 -1.88 -26.62 9.53
CA PHE A 328 -2.00 -26.49 8.08
C PHE A 328 -2.96 -25.38 7.59
N VAL A 329 -3.68 -24.70 8.48
CA VAL A 329 -4.38 -23.47 8.11
C VAL A 329 -3.41 -22.29 7.93
N GLY A 330 -2.16 -22.44 8.35
CA GLY A 330 -1.13 -21.41 8.32
C GLY A 330 -0.52 -21.18 6.94
N TYR A 331 -0.31 -19.91 6.57
CA TYR A 331 0.55 -19.51 5.44
C TYR A 331 2.02 -19.92 5.69
N MET A 332 2.41 -19.96 6.95
CA MET A 332 3.54 -20.74 7.44
C MET A 332 3.06 -21.64 8.59
N THR A 333 3.65 -22.81 8.69
CA THR A 333 3.26 -23.85 9.66
C THR A 333 4.26 -23.94 10.82
N GLY A 334 3.80 -24.45 11.94
CA GLY A 334 4.65 -24.87 13.05
C GLY A 334 4.85 -26.39 13.06
N SER A 335 4.79 -26.99 14.26
CA SER A 335 4.99 -28.43 14.44
C SER A 335 3.66 -29.18 14.36
N THR A 336 3.60 -30.20 13.50
CA THR A 336 2.47 -31.15 13.44
C THR A 336 2.42 -31.98 14.72
N GLY A 337 1.22 -32.24 15.22
CA GLY A 337 1.01 -32.98 16.46
C GLY A 337 1.39 -32.21 17.73
N ALA A 338 1.65 -30.91 17.62
CA ALA A 338 1.93 -30.08 18.77
C ALA A 338 0.73 -30.04 19.73
N THR A 339 1.01 -29.92 21.02
CA THR A 339 0.02 -29.89 22.11
C THR A 339 -0.24 -28.47 22.65
N THR A 340 0.29 -27.45 21.96
CA THR A 340 0.08 -26.04 22.30
C THR A 340 -0.15 -25.20 21.05
N TYR A 341 -0.95 -24.15 21.16
CA TYR A 341 -1.20 -23.18 20.10
C TYR A 341 0.09 -22.55 19.59
N ALA A 342 0.99 -22.12 20.49
CA ALA A 342 2.24 -21.46 20.13
C ALA A 342 3.15 -22.34 19.25
N ASN A 343 3.26 -23.63 19.56
CA ASN A 343 4.10 -24.54 18.78
C ASN A 343 3.44 -24.88 17.42
N THR A 344 2.10 -25.02 17.38
CA THR A 344 1.32 -25.27 16.16
C THR A 344 1.46 -24.12 15.17
N HIS A 345 1.49 -22.86 15.65
CA HIS A 345 1.50 -21.66 14.81
C HIS A 345 2.84 -20.89 14.85
N SER A 346 3.97 -21.58 15.05
CA SER A 346 5.28 -20.96 15.27
C SER A 346 5.98 -20.45 14.00
N ASN A 347 5.37 -20.54 12.81
CA ASN A 347 5.90 -20.02 11.52
C ASN A 347 7.30 -20.56 11.17
N LYS A 348 7.53 -21.87 11.33
CA LYS A 348 8.84 -22.51 11.07
C LYS A 348 9.01 -22.95 9.62
N ASN A 349 7.92 -23.40 8.97
CA ASN A 349 7.97 -23.98 7.64
C ASN A 349 7.03 -23.23 6.70
N ASN A 350 7.40 -23.10 5.44
CA ASN A 350 6.53 -22.56 4.41
C ASN A 350 5.38 -23.53 4.10
N SER A 351 4.19 -23.01 3.86
CA SER A 351 3.12 -23.75 3.21
C SER A 351 3.47 -24.01 1.73
N THR A 352 2.76 -24.96 1.10
CA THR A 352 2.93 -25.24 -0.33
C THR A 352 2.69 -23.98 -1.18
N ILE A 353 1.58 -23.27 -0.90
CA ILE A 353 1.23 -22.06 -1.65
C ILE A 353 2.26 -20.94 -1.46
N LYS A 354 2.83 -20.78 -0.26
CA LYS A 354 3.89 -19.78 -0.03
C LYS A 354 5.10 -20.08 -0.89
N GLY A 355 5.53 -21.35 -0.97
CA GLY A 355 6.64 -21.74 -1.83
C GLY A 355 6.41 -21.43 -3.31
N VAL A 356 5.19 -21.67 -3.82
CA VAL A 356 4.79 -21.34 -5.19
C VAL A 356 4.83 -19.83 -5.44
N ILE A 357 4.27 -19.03 -4.53
CA ILE A 357 4.22 -17.57 -4.64
C ILE A 357 5.62 -16.96 -4.53
N ASP A 358 6.44 -17.42 -3.59
CA ASP A 358 7.82 -16.95 -3.41
C ASP A 358 8.67 -17.22 -4.68
N THR A 359 8.55 -18.40 -5.26
CA THR A 359 9.25 -18.76 -6.50
C THR A 359 8.81 -17.87 -7.66
N TRP A 360 7.50 -17.64 -7.79
CA TRP A 360 6.97 -16.76 -8.83
C TRP A 360 7.45 -15.31 -8.66
N TYR A 361 7.43 -14.79 -7.42
CA TYR A 361 7.90 -13.42 -7.13
C TYR A 361 9.37 -13.25 -7.47
N LYS A 362 10.19 -14.22 -7.05
CA LYS A 362 11.62 -14.20 -7.36
C LYS A 362 11.85 -14.09 -8.87
N THR A 363 11.23 -14.98 -9.66
CA THR A 363 11.46 -15.06 -11.10
C THR A 363 10.92 -13.85 -11.87
N ASN A 364 9.76 -13.31 -11.47
CA ASN A 364 9.03 -12.32 -12.26
C ASN A 364 9.17 -10.88 -11.76
N ILE A 365 9.53 -10.69 -10.50
CA ILE A 365 9.67 -9.37 -9.87
C ILE A 365 11.12 -9.09 -9.50
N GLU A 366 11.74 -9.94 -8.67
CA GLU A 366 13.09 -9.70 -8.15
C GLU A 366 14.16 -9.83 -9.23
N ASP A 367 14.24 -10.99 -9.91
CA ASP A 367 15.23 -11.25 -10.96
C ASP A 367 15.05 -10.33 -12.20
N LYS A 368 13.91 -9.62 -12.28
CA LYS A 368 13.63 -8.63 -13.32
C LYS A 368 13.88 -7.18 -12.86
N GLY A 369 14.33 -6.96 -11.63
CA GLY A 369 14.67 -5.66 -11.09
C GLY A 369 13.49 -4.79 -10.68
N TYR A 370 12.29 -5.36 -10.49
CA TYR A 370 11.10 -4.62 -10.09
C TYR A 370 10.90 -4.49 -8.58
N SER A 371 11.75 -5.12 -7.75
CA SER A 371 11.60 -5.15 -6.28
C SER A 371 11.60 -3.76 -5.63
N SER A 372 12.31 -2.79 -6.22
CA SER A 372 12.38 -1.42 -5.69
C SER A 372 11.03 -0.67 -5.72
N TYR A 373 10.07 -1.13 -6.50
CA TYR A 373 8.72 -0.56 -6.54
C TYR A 373 7.76 -1.19 -5.53
N VAL A 374 8.16 -2.32 -4.90
CA VAL A 374 7.30 -3.08 -4.00
C VAL A 374 7.62 -2.73 -2.54
N ALA A 375 6.63 -2.27 -1.81
CA ALA A 375 6.72 -1.98 -0.39
C ALA A 375 6.59 -3.26 0.45
N ASP A 376 7.25 -3.29 1.60
CA ASP A 376 6.94 -4.26 2.64
C ASP A 376 5.62 -3.87 3.31
N ALA A 377 4.64 -4.75 3.28
CA ALA A 377 3.30 -4.49 3.79
C ALA A 377 2.81 -5.68 4.63
N ILE A 378 1.85 -5.41 5.52
CA ILE A 378 1.27 -6.43 6.39
C ILE A 378 0.31 -7.32 5.60
N TYR A 379 0.54 -8.63 5.64
CA TYR A 379 -0.36 -9.68 5.15
C TYR A 379 -0.86 -10.50 6.34
N CYS A 380 -2.17 -10.47 6.59
CA CYS A 380 -2.76 -11.08 7.77
C CYS A 380 -3.20 -12.53 7.53
N ASN A 381 -2.54 -13.49 8.16
CA ASN A 381 -3.02 -14.87 8.26
C ASN A 381 -3.58 -15.09 9.67
N ASP A 382 -4.74 -14.46 9.97
CA ASP A 382 -5.32 -14.43 11.31
C ASP A 382 -5.73 -15.81 11.81
N ARG A 383 -4.93 -16.37 12.69
CA ARG A 383 -5.17 -17.65 13.37
C ARG A 383 -5.70 -17.47 14.80
N SER A 384 -6.19 -16.27 15.15
CA SER A 384 -6.85 -16.06 16.43
C SER A 384 -8.04 -17.01 16.58
N ILE A 385 -8.22 -17.52 17.78
CA ILE A 385 -9.26 -18.52 18.07
C ILE A 385 -10.60 -17.80 18.24
N ALA A 386 -11.65 -18.30 17.57
CA ALA A 386 -13.01 -17.87 17.76
C ALA A 386 -13.81 -18.97 18.47
N ASN A 387 -14.23 -18.71 19.72
CA ASN A 387 -14.88 -19.70 20.57
C ASN A 387 -16.05 -19.11 21.39
N ASP A 388 -16.77 -18.14 20.82
CA ASP A 388 -18.01 -17.63 21.39
C ASP A 388 -19.23 -18.48 20.96
N SER A 389 -20.38 -18.28 21.61
CA SER A 389 -21.60 -19.05 21.38
C SER A 389 -22.14 -18.94 19.96
N ALA A 390 -22.04 -17.77 19.33
CA ALA A 390 -22.49 -17.54 17.95
C ALA A 390 -21.60 -18.30 16.95
N THR A 391 -20.27 -18.24 17.13
CA THR A 391 -19.28 -18.99 16.34
C THR A 391 -19.53 -20.51 16.46
N ASN A 392 -19.71 -21.01 17.68
CA ASN A 392 -19.94 -22.43 17.94
C ASN A 392 -21.25 -22.91 17.30
N SER A 393 -22.33 -22.13 17.43
CA SER A 393 -23.61 -22.40 16.78
C SER A 393 -23.47 -22.46 15.26
N MET A 394 -22.74 -21.50 14.66
CA MET A 394 -22.56 -21.45 13.21
C MET A 394 -21.71 -22.62 12.69
N LEU A 395 -20.68 -23.03 13.42
CA LEU A 395 -19.86 -24.19 13.07
C LEU A 395 -20.67 -25.48 13.11
N THR A 396 -21.51 -25.65 14.15
CA THR A 396 -22.43 -26.80 14.29
C THR A 396 -23.49 -26.81 13.17
N LYS A 397 -23.97 -25.66 12.70
CA LYS A 397 -24.85 -25.57 11.52
C LYS A 397 -24.14 -25.96 10.23
N ALA A 398 -22.87 -25.69 10.11
CA ALA A 398 -22.07 -26.15 8.96
C ALA A 398 -21.97 -27.71 8.97
N ASN A 399 -21.84 -28.31 10.13
CA ASN A 399 -21.94 -29.76 10.33
C ASN A 399 -22.19 -30.07 11.82
N SER A 400 -23.28 -30.82 12.12
CA SER A 400 -23.73 -31.11 13.48
C SER A 400 -22.74 -31.90 14.34
N SER A 401 -21.75 -32.58 13.71
CA SER A 401 -20.70 -33.31 14.43
C SER A 401 -19.51 -32.45 14.83
N TRP A 402 -19.47 -31.17 14.43
CA TRP A 402 -18.32 -30.29 14.68
C TRP A 402 -18.51 -29.48 15.98
N THR A 403 -17.93 -29.97 17.06
CA THR A 403 -17.91 -29.27 18.34
C THR A 403 -16.61 -28.50 18.49
N ASN A 404 -16.71 -27.17 18.48
CA ASN A 404 -15.55 -26.28 18.61
C ASN A 404 -14.92 -26.39 20.01
N THR A 405 -13.68 -26.79 20.10
CA THR A 405 -12.92 -26.84 21.35
C THR A 405 -12.21 -25.53 21.68
N GLY A 406 -11.93 -24.71 20.65
CA GLY A 406 -11.20 -23.46 20.79
C GLY A 406 -9.73 -23.62 21.22
N LEU A 407 -9.09 -24.74 20.92
CA LEU A 407 -7.72 -25.03 21.37
C LEU A 407 -6.65 -24.66 20.34
N GLY A 408 -6.93 -24.73 19.04
CA GLY A 408 -6.07 -24.30 17.96
C GLY A 408 -4.79 -25.11 17.76
N TYR A 409 -4.74 -26.36 18.22
CA TYR A 409 -3.59 -27.23 18.05
C TYR A 409 -3.98 -28.70 17.81
N GLY A 410 -3.07 -29.45 17.20
CA GLY A 410 -3.25 -30.87 16.88
C GLY A 410 -4.52 -31.09 16.07
N THR A 411 -5.34 -32.07 16.45
CA THR A 411 -6.60 -32.43 15.77
C THR A 411 -7.84 -31.87 16.45
N ASN A 412 -7.69 -30.87 17.31
CA ASN A 412 -8.81 -30.23 18.03
C ASN A 412 -9.64 -29.38 17.08
N VAL A 413 -10.96 -29.57 17.05
CA VAL A 413 -11.85 -28.74 16.23
C VAL A 413 -11.75 -27.28 16.68
N THR A 414 -11.42 -26.39 15.76
CA THR A 414 -11.16 -25.00 16.06
C THR A 414 -11.65 -24.10 14.93
N ALA A 415 -12.49 -23.11 15.23
CA ALA A 415 -12.84 -22.01 14.34
C ALA A 415 -11.88 -20.83 14.55
N TYR A 416 -11.56 -20.10 13.48
CA TYR A 416 -10.60 -18.98 13.50
C TYR A 416 -11.28 -17.62 13.33
N GLY A 417 -10.56 -16.55 13.62
CA GLY A 417 -11.07 -15.17 13.63
C GLY A 417 -11.69 -14.73 12.31
N GLY A 418 -11.12 -15.16 11.18
CA GLY A 418 -11.68 -14.87 9.86
C GLY A 418 -13.06 -15.48 9.65
N PHE A 419 -13.29 -16.72 10.12
CA PHE A 419 -14.62 -17.33 10.13
C PHE A 419 -15.62 -16.49 10.94
N LYS A 420 -15.24 -16.07 12.16
CA LYS A 420 -16.10 -15.23 12.98
C LYS A 420 -16.49 -13.94 12.25
N ARG A 421 -15.49 -13.18 11.78
CA ARG A 421 -15.75 -11.87 11.15
C ARG A 421 -16.59 -11.98 9.88
N ASN A 422 -16.23 -12.89 8.97
CA ASN A 422 -16.83 -12.91 7.62
C ASN A 422 -18.08 -13.79 7.53
N TRP A 423 -18.20 -14.84 8.36
CA TRP A 423 -19.28 -15.80 8.26
C TRP A 423 -20.36 -15.63 9.35
N VAL A 424 -19.96 -15.20 10.56
CA VAL A 424 -20.85 -15.06 11.72
C VAL A 424 -21.30 -13.61 11.85
N ASP A 425 -20.36 -12.70 12.13
CA ASP A 425 -20.67 -11.32 12.50
C ASP A 425 -20.96 -10.42 11.28
N ARG A 426 -20.44 -10.77 10.11
CA ARG A 426 -20.47 -9.92 8.90
C ARG A 426 -19.83 -8.55 9.14
N MET A 427 -18.74 -8.54 9.90
CA MET A 427 -17.98 -7.35 10.28
C MET A 427 -16.50 -7.56 9.92
N PRO A 428 -16.11 -7.36 8.65
CA PRO A 428 -14.73 -7.53 8.22
C PRO A 428 -13.82 -6.50 8.88
N SER A 429 -12.50 -6.82 8.99
CA SER A 429 -11.50 -5.94 9.55
C SER A 429 -10.22 -5.97 8.73
N LEU A 430 -9.61 -4.79 8.50
CA LEU A 430 -8.28 -4.69 7.89
C LEU A 430 -7.17 -4.72 8.94
N LYS A 431 -7.51 -4.78 10.23
CA LYS A 431 -6.55 -4.94 11.33
C LYS A 431 -6.25 -6.41 11.59
N CYS A 432 -4.98 -6.71 11.82
CA CYS A 432 -4.52 -8.06 12.15
C CYS A 432 -4.31 -8.17 13.67
N PRO A 433 -5.05 -9.01 14.39
CA PRO A 433 -5.07 -8.98 15.85
C PRO A 433 -3.76 -9.42 16.51
N ASN A 434 -3.02 -10.35 15.88
CA ASN A 434 -1.82 -10.94 16.47
C ASN A 434 -0.57 -10.61 15.66
N ASN A 435 0.50 -10.16 16.31
CA ASN A 435 1.76 -9.85 15.63
C ASN A 435 2.37 -11.08 14.93
N ASN A 436 2.23 -12.29 15.51
CA ASN A 436 2.69 -13.54 14.90
C ASN A 436 2.00 -13.86 13.56
N ASP A 437 0.83 -13.28 13.31
CA ASP A 437 0.00 -13.47 12.12
C ASP A 437 0.15 -12.34 11.09
N LYS A 438 0.92 -11.28 11.42
CA LYS A 438 1.28 -10.16 10.54
C LYS A 438 2.50 -10.53 9.73
N PHE A 439 2.31 -11.13 8.57
CA PHE A 439 3.41 -11.52 7.70
C PHE A 439 4.01 -10.32 6.98
N THR A 440 5.31 -10.08 7.20
CA THR A 440 6.13 -8.98 6.67
C THR A 440 7.57 -9.44 6.48
N LYS A 441 8.38 -8.69 5.71
CA LYS A 441 9.84 -8.88 5.68
C LYS A 441 10.50 -8.28 6.92
N SER A 442 10.02 -7.12 7.35
CA SER A 442 10.53 -6.40 8.52
C SER A 442 9.92 -6.94 9.81
N SER A 443 10.75 -7.25 10.79
CA SER A 443 10.31 -7.61 12.14
C SER A 443 9.80 -6.42 12.97
N THR A 444 10.02 -5.20 12.52
CA THR A 444 9.47 -3.98 13.15
C THR A 444 8.05 -3.70 12.72
N LEU A 445 7.67 -4.13 11.50
CA LEU A 445 6.33 -3.94 10.94
C LEU A 445 5.39 -5.09 11.32
N GLY A 446 5.92 -6.31 11.45
CA GLY A 446 5.17 -7.51 11.78
C GLY A 446 6.08 -8.65 12.24
N ASN A 447 5.84 -9.88 11.78
CA ASN A 447 6.58 -11.06 12.26
C ASN A 447 7.96 -11.28 11.59
N GLY A 448 8.29 -10.55 10.52
CA GLY A 448 9.57 -10.67 9.82
C GLY A 448 9.81 -12.03 9.15
N LYS A 449 8.77 -12.79 8.78
CA LYS A 449 8.88 -14.15 8.25
C LYS A 449 8.77 -14.27 6.73
N LEU A 450 8.47 -13.18 6.04
CA LEU A 450 8.43 -13.20 4.58
C LEU A 450 9.85 -13.11 3.98
N THR A 451 10.15 -13.98 3.03
CA THR A 451 11.33 -13.86 2.16
C THR A 451 11.14 -12.71 1.17
N TYR A 452 9.95 -12.64 0.58
CA TYR A 452 9.55 -11.62 -0.39
C TYR A 452 8.27 -10.90 0.08
N PRO A 453 8.07 -9.61 -0.25
CA PRO A 453 6.91 -8.84 0.18
C PRO A 453 5.68 -9.20 -0.68
N VAL A 454 5.28 -10.45 -0.64
CA VAL A 454 4.17 -11.02 -1.42
C VAL A 454 3.43 -12.08 -0.60
N ALA A 455 2.10 -12.09 -0.70
CA ALA A 455 1.25 -13.15 -0.15
C ALA A 455 -0.06 -13.25 -0.94
N LEU A 456 -1.18 -13.57 -0.27
CA LEU A 456 -2.54 -13.57 -0.80
C LEU A 456 -3.35 -12.44 -0.17
N ILE A 457 -4.52 -12.15 -0.75
CA ILE A 457 -5.52 -11.29 -0.09
C ILE A 457 -6.27 -12.07 0.97
N THR A 458 -6.93 -11.36 1.89
CA THR A 458 -7.77 -11.94 2.94
C THR A 458 -9.25 -12.01 2.50
N SER A 459 -10.05 -12.81 3.18
CA SER A 459 -11.53 -12.80 3.03
C SER A 459 -12.12 -11.47 3.47
N ASP A 460 -11.50 -10.81 4.45
CA ASP A 460 -11.90 -9.47 4.88
C ASP A 460 -11.73 -8.45 3.73
N GLU A 461 -10.61 -8.49 2.98
CA GLU A 461 -10.39 -7.65 1.79
C GLU A 461 -11.42 -7.96 0.69
N ILE A 462 -11.84 -9.22 0.52
CA ILE A 462 -12.94 -9.57 -0.41
C ILE A 462 -14.28 -9.00 0.06
N ALA A 463 -14.58 -9.06 1.37
CA ALA A 463 -15.81 -8.49 1.92
C ALA A 463 -15.83 -6.96 1.77
N TYR A 464 -14.73 -6.27 2.02
CA TYR A 464 -14.57 -4.84 1.75
C TYR A 464 -14.77 -4.52 0.26
N ALA A 465 -14.22 -5.34 -0.63
CA ALA A 465 -14.38 -5.18 -2.08
C ALA A 465 -15.82 -5.44 -2.57
N GLY A 466 -16.68 -6.05 -1.74
CA GLY A 466 -18.09 -6.24 -2.05
C GLY A 466 -18.57 -7.70 -2.14
N GLY A 467 -17.72 -8.66 -1.76
CA GLY A 467 -18.10 -10.06 -1.64
C GLY A 467 -18.84 -10.37 -0.33
N SER A 468 -19.45 -11.53 -0.25
CA SER A 468 -20.13 -12.03 0.96
C SER A 468 -19.91 -13.54 1.09
N ALA A 469 -19.92 -14.05 2.32
CA ALA A 469 -19.80 -15.47 2.57
C ALA A 469 -21.15 -16.20 2.49
N TYR A 470 -21.10 -17.52 2.33
CA TYR A 470 -22.29 -18.39 2.48
C TYR A 470 -22.90 -18.21 3.87
N ASN A 471 -24.23 -18.25 3.95
CA ASN A 471 -24.97 -18.11 5.20
C ASN A 471 -25.57 -19.46 5.64
N PHE A 472 -24.97 -20.09 6.64
CA PHE A 472 -25.46 -21.36 7.18
C PHE A 472 -26.80 -21.22 7.92
N ASN A 473 -27.18 -20.03 8.41
CA ASN A 473 -28.46 -19.83 9.08
C ASN A 473 -29.65 -19.95 8.13
N THR A 474 -29.46 -19.53 6.87
CA THR A 474 -30.48 -19.53 5.83
C THR A 474 -30.19 -20.56 4.75
N SER A 475 -29.09 -21.31 4.86
CA SER A 475 -28.59 -22.23 3.83
C SER A 475 -28.54 -21.60 2.43
N SER A 476 -28.12 -20.34 2.35
CA SER A 476 -28.12 -19.53 1.13
C SER A 476 -26.88 -18.68 0.99
N TYR A 477 -26.72 -18.08 -0.18
CA TYR A 477 -25.67 -17.09 -0.48
C TYR A 477 -26.24 -15.98 -1.35
N ILE A 478 -25.57 -14.83 -1.33
CA ILE A 478 -25.77 -13.76 -2.30
C ILE A 478 -24.54 -13.73 -3.19
N ALA A 479 -24.72 -14.12 -4.46
CA ALA A 479 -23.66 -14.10 -5.43
C ALA A 479 -23.37 -12.64 -5.87
N ASN A 480 -22.10 -12.25 -5.92
CA ASN A 480 -21.67 -11.03 -6.59
C ASN A 480 -20.76 -11.39 -7.76
N LYS A 481 -21.30 -11.32 -8.98
CA LYS A 481 -20.59 -11.66 -10.22
C LYS A 481 -20.07 -10.43 -10.97
N GLU A 482 -20.45 -9.23 -10.55
CA GLU A 482 -20.14 -7.99 -11.25
C GLU A 482 -18.95 -7.23 -10.64
N PHE A 483 -18.55 -7.52 -9.38
CA PHE A 483 -17.46 -6.79 -8.75
C PHE A 483 -16.09 -7.24 -9.28
N TYR A 484 -15.11 -6.36 -9.17
CA TYR A 484 -13.82 -6.47 -9.85
C TYR A 484 -12.93 -7.65 -9.40
N LEU A 485 -13.24 -8.34 -8.29
CA LEU A 485 -12.50 -9.52 -7.83
C LEU A 485 -13.13 -10.84 -8.26
N HIS A 486 -14.32 -10.82 -8.88
CA HIS A 486 -14.97 -12.06 -9.33
C HIS A 486 -14.19 -12.75 -10.44
N THR A 487 -14.12 -14.10 -10.38
CA THR A 487 -13.44 -14.98 -11.32
C THR A 487 -14.37 -16.14 -11.68
N PRO A 488 -15.11 -16.09 -12.81
CA PRO A 488 -16.10 -17.10 -13.17
C PRO A 488 -15.49 -18.45 -13.56
N SER A 489 -14.19 -18.49 -13.91
CA SER A 489 -13.54 -19.67 -14.50
C SER A 489 -12.76 -20.51 -13.50
N TYR A 490 -12.52 -20.02 -12.28
CA TYR A 490 -11.74 -20.75 -11.26
C TYR A 490 -11.96 -20.20 -9.84
N TYR A 491 -11.78 -21.09 -8.86
CA TYR A 491 -11.67 -20.72 -7.45
C TYR A 491 -10.26 -20.25 -7.13
N TYR A 492 -10.10 -19.27 -6.23
CA TYR A 492 -8.79 -18.86 -5.77
C TYR A 492 -8.70 -18.77 -4.25
N TRP A 493 -7.49 -19.04 -3.75
CA TRP A 493 -7.17 -19.02 -2.33
C TRP A 493 -7.19 -17.60 -1.76
N THR A 494 -7.63 -17.49 -0.51
CA THR A 494 -7.35 -16.34 0.36
C THR A 494 -6.29 -16.70 1.39
N LEU A 495 -5.86 -15.71 2.18
CA LEU A 495 -4.93 -15.91 3.30
C LEU A 495 -5.66 -16.31 4.60
N THR A 496 -6.99 -16.35 4.61
CA THR A 496 -7.82 -16.41 5.82
C THR A 496 -8.14 -17.84 6.22
N PRO A 497 -7.67 -18.32 7.40
CA PRO A 497 -8.08 -19.59 7.99
C PRO A 497 -9.58 -19.61 8.27
N TRP A 498 -10.25 -20.70 7.90
CA TRP A 498 -11.66 -20.90 8.23
C TRP A 498 -11.81 -21.68 9.53
N ALA A 499 -11.40 -22.95 9.52
CA ALA A 499 -11.44 -23.84 10.69
C ALA A 499 -10.59 -25.09 10.48
N PHE A 500 -10.23 -25.76 11.56
CA PHE A 500 -9.93 -27.18 11.57
C PHE A 500 -11.16 -27.93 12.08
N ALA A 501 -11.76 -28.77 11.25
CA ALA A 501 -12.97 -29.52 11.61
C ALA A 501 -13.11 -30.78 10.74
N GLY A 502 -13.66 -31.85 11.30
CA GLY A 502 -13.79 -33.13 10.59
C GLY A 502 -12.44 -33.73 10.15
N GLY A 503 -11.39 -33.53 10.95
CA GLY A 503 -10.04 -33.99 10.66
C GLY A 503 -9.32 -33.23 9.54
N ARG A 504 -9.78 -32.03 9.17
CA ARG A 504 -9.23 -31.28 8.04
C ARG A 504 -9.08 -29.78 8.32
N SER A 505 -7.94 -29.23 7.98
CA SER A 505 -7.70 -27.79 7.90
C SER A 505 -8.40 -27.22 6.68
N ARG A 506 -9.09 -26.08 6.87
CA ARG A 506 -9.81 -25.35 5.80
C ARG A 506 -9.44 -23.88 5.80
N VAL A 507 -9.34 -23.34 4.60
CA VAL A 507 -9.05 -21.93 4.32
C VAL A 507 -10.16 -21.40 3.41
N ASP A 508 -10.48 -20.12 3.56
CA ASP A 508 -11.45 -19.44 2.72
C ASP A 508 -10.95 -19.31 1.29
N ILE A 509 -11.89 -19.43 0.35
CA ILE A 509 -11.69 -19.18 -1.07
C ILE A 509 -12.77 -18.24 -1.61
N TRP A 510 -12.49 -17.58 -2.73
CA TRP A 510 -13.53 -17.04 -3.58
C TRP A 510 -13.91 -18.08 -4.64
N ASN A 511 -15.20 -18.33 -4.77
CA ASN A 511 -15.69 -19.35 -5.70
C ASN A 511 -16.26 -18.76 -7.01
N THR A 512 -16.40 -19.60 -8.05
CA THR A 512 -16.90 -19.22 -9.37
C THR A 512 -18.38 -18.84 -9.39
N THR A 513 -19.13 -19.19 -8.34
CA THR A 513 -20.53 -18.80 -8.20
C THR A 513 -20.65 -17.34 -7.73
N GLY A 514 -19.61 -16.79 -7.09
CA GLY A 514 -19.56 -15.41 -6.66
C GLY A 514 -19.83 -15.18 -5.18
N TYR A 515 -19.35 -16.07 -4.30
CA TYR A 515 -19.37 -15.90 -2.85
C TYR A 515 -18.13 -16.50 -2.19
N LEU A 516 -17.82 -16.08 -0.94
CA LEU A 516 -16.79 -16.71 -0.12
C LEU A 516 -17.26 -18.11 0.30
N ASP A 517 -16.43 -19.09 -0.01
CA ASP A 517 -16.58 -20.48 0.40
C ASP A 517 -15.32 -20.94 1.14
N ARG A 518 -15.28 -22.19 1.61
CA ARG A 518 -14.15 -22.83 2.26
C ARG A 518 -13.86 -24.16 1.63
N VAL A 519 -12.60 -24.52 1.53
CA VAL A 519 -12.18 -25.83 1.03
C VAL A 519 -11.03 -26.40 1.87
N ASP A 520 -10.81 -27.70 1.75
CA ASP A 520 -9.68 -28.36 2.38
C ASP A 520 -8.37 -27.81 1.80
N VAL A 521 -7.38 -27.55 2.65
CA VAL A 521 -6.08 -26.96 2.23
C VAL A 521 -5.31 -27.84 1.25
N GLY A 522 -5.62 -29.14 1.14
CA GLY A 522 -5.05 -30.06 0.17
C GLY A 522 -5.62 -29.95 -1.25
N ASP A 523 -6.72 -29.21 -1.44
CA ASP A 523 -7.33 -29.03 -2.75
C ASP A 523 -6.49 -28.11 -3.65
N ALA A 524 -6.54 -28.34 -4.97
CA ALA A 524 -5.87 -27.45 -5.93
C ALA A 524 -6.78 -26.30 -6.33
N ARG A 525 -6.42 -25.06 -5.98
CA ARG A 525 -7.12 -23.81 -6.34
C ARG A 525 -6.14 -22.80 -6.90
N GLY A 526 -6.65 -21.75 -7.54
CA GLY A 526 -5.84 -20.70 -8.14
C GLY A 526 -5.04 -19.92 -7.08
N ALA A 527 -3.76 -19.74 -7.31
CA ALA A 527 -2.91 -18.83 -6.55
C ALA A 527 -2.87 -17.46 -7.26
N ARG A 528 -3.36 -16.42 -6.59
CA ARG A 528 -3.32 -15.03 -7.06
C ARG A 528 -2.47 -14.19 -6.12
N PRO A 529 -1.20 -13.91 -6.47
CA PRO A 529 -0.33 -13.10 -5.62
C PRO A 529 -0.92 -11.71 -5.36
N ALA A 530 -0.72 -11.21 -4.15
CA ALA A 530 -0.95 -9.82 -3.81
C ALA A 530 0.37 -9.16 -3.41
N VAL A 531 0.61 -7.95 -3.90
CA VAL A 531 1.77 -7.11 -3.56
C VAL A 531 1.28 -5.71 -3.18
N SER A 532 2.13 -4.93 -2.53
CA SER A 532 1.88 -3.50 -2.32
C SER A 532 2.94 -2.69 -3.04
N LEU A 533 2.54 -1.79 -3.93
CA LEU A 533 3.46 -0.82 -4.53
C LEU A 533 3.78 0.28 -3.53
N SER A 534 4.99 0.82 -3.57
CA SER A 534 5.28 2.04 -2.83
C SER A 534 4.38 3.19 -3.33
N SER A 535 4.04 4.14 -2.46
CA SER A 535 3.13 5.26 -2.76
C SER A 535 3.55 6.12 -3.96
N VAL A 536 4.83 6.07 -4.35
CA VAL A 536 5.41 6.84 -5.46
C VAL A 536 5.71 6.01 -6.70
N ALA A 537 5.35 4.73 -6.70
CA ALA A 537 5.65 3.84 -7.82
C ALA A 537 4.78 4.13 -9.06
N ILE A 538 3.57 4.63 -8.88
CA ILE A 538 2.69 5.00 -10.01
C ILE A 538 3.27 6.24 -10.70
N SER A 539 3.53 6.11 -11.99
CA SER A 539 4.15 7.17 -12.83
C SER A 539 3.23 7.74 -13.90
N GLY A 540 2.07 7.12 -14.15
CA GLY A 540 1.12 7.57 -15.17
C GLY A 540 -0.07 6.63 -15.34
N GLY A 541 -0.83 6.82 -16.44
CA GLY A 541 -2.10 6.14 -16.66
C GLY A 541 -3.24 6.77 -15.86
N ASN A 542 -4.46 6.24 -16.02
CA ASN A 542 -5.63 6.70 -15.29
C ASN A 542 -6.45 5.57 -14.64
N GLY A 543 -5.89 4.38 -14.60
CA GLY A 543 -6.49 3.21 -13.95
C GLY A 543 -7.63 2.55 -14.70
N THR A 544 -8.01 3.03 -15.91
CA THR A 544 -9.03 2.38 -16.72
C THR A 544 -8.45 1.18 -17.48
N ILE A 545 -9.34 0.32 -18.00
CA ILE A 545 -8.92 -0.87 -18.76
C ILE A 545 -8.09 -0.50 -20.01
N ASN A 546 -8.40 0.62 -20.66
CA ASN A 546 -7.70 1.09 -21.86
C ASN A 546 -6.43 1.92 -21.53
N ASN A 547 -6.29 2.40 -20.30
CA ASN A 547 -5.15 3.18 -19.85
C ASN A 547 -4.85 2.86 -18.38
N PRO A 548 -4.40 1.63 -18.07
CA PRO A 548 -4.04 1.23 -16.70
C PRO A 548 -2.99 2.16 -16.10
N PHE A 549 -2.98 2.29 -14.79
CA PHE A 549 -1.85 2.93 -14.11
C PHE A 549 -0.56 2.22 -14.48
N THR A 550 0.49 2.97 -14.71
CA THR A 550 1.83 2.48 -15.04
C THR A 550 2.78 2.70 -13.87
N VAL A 551 3.77 1.81 -13.75
CA VAL A 551 4.79 1.81 -12.69
C VAL A 551 6.16 2.01 -13.33
N GLY A 552 6.95 2.96 -12.78
CA GLY A 552 8.31 3.20 -13.29
C GLY A 552 8.81 4.62 -13.13
#